data_cfc825251f947e70d4159d0242f877ec
#
_entry.id   cfc825251f947e70d4159d0242f877ec
#
_cell.length_a   1.000
_cell.length_b   1.000
_cell.length_c   1.000
_cell.angle_alpha   90.00
_cell.angle_beta   90.00
_cell.angle_gamma   90.00
#
_symmetry.space_group_name_H-M   'P 1'
#
loop_
_entity.id
_entity.type
_entity.pdbx_description
1 polymer ?
#
loop_
_entity_poly.entity_id
_entity_poly.type
_entity_poly.pdbx_seq_one_letter_code
_entity_poly.pdbx_strand_id
1 'polypeptide(L)'
;SEMCIRDRRTAVEGLVTEKLTYFLEQNPQVAKAIVGKAVVAQRARMAARKARDVARKSTLETNMALPGKLADCSDPNPKNCEIYIVEGDSAGGSAKTARSRATQAILPLRGKILNVEKARIDRILENAEIKAMITAFGTGIRENFNIEKLRYDKIIIMTDADVDGAHIATLMLTFFFRFMPDLIKEGHVYLAQPPLYKLEKNKKTWYAYSDEELADILNEVGRDQNNKIQPVSYTHLRA
;
A
#
# COMPACT_ATOMS: atom_id res chain seq x y z
N SER A 1 -55.54 18.76 -2.56
CA SER A 1 -55.52 17.40 -3.12
C SER A 1 -54.26 16.58 -2.77
N GLU A 2 -53.10 17.20 -2.54
CA GLU A 2 -51.88 16.50 -2.09
C GLU A 2 -51.94 15.97 -0.64
N MET A 3 -52.62 16.69 0.27
CA MET A 3 -52.82 16.24 1.65
C MET A 3 -53.61 14.93 1.69
N CYS A 4 -54.63 14.79 0.84
CA CYS A 4 -55.46 13.59 0.77
C CYS A 4 -54.73 12.32 0.27
N ILE A 5 -53.71 12.52 -0.58
CA ILE A 5 -52.85 11.43 -1.09
C ILE A 5 -51.87 10.98 -0.01
N ARG A 6 -51.34 11.91 0.77
CA ARG A 6 -50.39 11.61 1.86
C ARG A 6 -51.07 10.84 3.00
N ASP A 7 -52.26 11.25 3.40
CA ASP A 7 -53.05 10.55 4.45
C ASP A 7 -53.46 9.15 4.04
N ARG A 8 -53.90 8.98 2.79
CA ARG A 8 -54.24 7.67 2.22
C ARG A 8 -53.04 6.75 2.16
N ARG A 9 -51.86 7.30 1.79
CA ARG A 9 -50.60 6.54 1.73
C ARG A 9 -50.26 5.98 3.11
N THR A 10 -50.31 6.81 4.16
CA THR A 10 -49.95 6.40 5.52
C THR A 10 -50.90 5.31 6.04
N ALA A 11 -52.20 5.47 5.80
CA ALA A 11 -53.21 4.47 6.22
C ALA A 11 -53.02 3.12 5.49
N VAL A 12 -52.80 3.16 4.17
CA VAL A 12 -52.57 1.95 3.36
C VAL A 12 -51.22 1.29 3.74
N GLU A 13 -50.19 2.07 3.95
CA GLU A 13 -48.85 1.58 4.34
C GLU A 13 -48.91 0.86 5.69
N GLY A 14 -49.61 1.40 6.68
CA GLY A 14 -49.82 0.76 7.97
C GLY A 14 -50.54 -0.58 7.86
N LEU A 15 -51.67 -0.59 7.16
CA LEU A 15 -52.48 -1.79 6.98
C LEU A 15 -51.74 -2.89 6.19
N VAL A 16 -51.05 -2.50 5.11
CA VAL A 16 -50.30 -3.45 4.29
C VAL A 16 -49.13 -4.02 5.09
N THR A 17 -48.40 -3.18 5.84
CA THR A 17 -47.31 -3.64 6.68
C THR A 17 -47.79 -4.64 7.73
N GLU A 18 -48.85 -4.33 8.44
CA GLU A 18 -49.41 -5.24 9.46
C GLU A 18 -49.84 -6.58 8.87
N LYS A 19 -50.65 -6.56 7.81
CA LYS A 19 -51.18 -7.78 7.18
C LYS A 19 -50.08 -8.61 6.50
N LEU A 20 -49.14 -7.95 5.87
CA LEU A 20 -48.01 -8.63 5.22
C LEU A 20 -47.06 -9.26 6.24
N THR A 21 -46.76 -8.56 7.34
CA THR A 21 -45.96 -9.11 8.44
C THR A 21 -46.61 -10.36 9.01
N TYR A 22 -47.91 -10.28 9.35
CA TYR A 22 -48.66 -11.42 9.85
C TYR A 22 -48.67 -12.60 8.87
N PHE A 23 -48.90 -12.33 7.57
CA PHE A 23 -48.88 -13.37 6.53
C PHE A 23 -47.50 -14.04 6.42
N LEU A 24 -46.42 -13.27 6.45
CA LEU A 24 -45.06 -13.81 6.34
C LEU A 24 -44.64 -14.62 7.58
N GLU A 25 -45.11 -14.22 8.76
CA GLU A 25 -44.89 -14.98 10.01
C GLU A 25 -45.64 -16.32 9.97
N GLN A 26 -46.85 -16.37 9.43
CA GLN A 26 -47.63 -17.60 9.26
C GLN A 26 -47.07 -18.49 8.13
N ASN A 27 -46.31 -17.92 7.19
CA ASN A 27 -45.81 -18.63 6.02
C ASN A 27 -44.29 -18.50 5.86
N PRO A 28 -43.49 -19.10 6.77
CA PRO A 28 -42.05 -18.94 6.80
C PRO A 28 -41.31 -19.43 5.52
N GLN A 29 -41.92 -20.41 4.81
CA GLN A 29 -41.35 -20.88 3.53
C GLN A 29 -41.45 -19.81 2.43
N VAL A 30 -42.57 -19.08 2.39
CA VAL A 30 -42.78 -17.96 1.44
C VAL A 30 -41.84 -16.82 1.77
N ALA A 31 -41.69 -16.48 3.06
CA ALA A 31 -40.79 -15.46 3.53
C ALA A 31 -39.33 -15.79 3.11
N LYS A 32 -38.87 -17.02 3.34
CA LYS A 32 -37.54 -17.49 2.91
C LYS A 32 -37.34 -17.39 1.40
N ALA A 33 -38.34 -17.78 0.62
CA ALA A 33 -38.27 -17.69 -0.85
C ALA A 33 -38.15 -16.24 -1.34
N ILE A 34 -38.91 -15.31 -0.76
CA ILE A 34 -38.87 -13.89 -1.10
C ILE A 34 -37.52 -13.30 -0.73
N VAL A 35 -37.05 -13.52 0.51
CA VAL A 35 -35.74 -13.02 0.97
C VAL A 35 -34.60 -13.63 0.13
N GLY A 36 -34.67 -14.93 -0.17
CA GLY A 36 -33.69 -15.60 -1.03
C GLY A 36 -33.59 -14.94 -2.40
N LYS A 37 -34.73 -14.67 -3.07
CA LYS A 37 -34.75 -13.96 -4.35
C LYS A 37 -34.21 -12.52 -4.24
N ALA A 38 -34.55 -11.81 -3.18
CA ALA A 38 -34.04 -10.44 -2.94
C ALA A 38 -32.54 -10.41 -2.75
N VAL A 39 -31.97 -11.36 -2.00
CA VAL A 39 -30.52 -11.49 -1.79
C VAL A 39 -29.80 -11.82 -3.10
N VAL A 40 -30.32 -12.75 -3.90
CA VAL A 40 -29.76 -13.09 -5.22
C VAL A 40 -29.79 -11.87 -6.13
N ALA A 41 -30.91 -11.16 -6.21
CA ALA A 41 -31.04 -9.94 -7.02
C ALA A 41 -30.11 -8.81 -6.55
N GLN A 42 -29.90 -8.68 -5.24
CA GLN A 42 -28.94 -7.72 -4.68
C GLN A 42 -27.50 -8.09 -5.09
N ARG A 43 -27.12 -9.37 -4.93
CA ARG A 43 -25.78 -9.85 -5.34
C ARG A 43 -25.52 -9.63 -6.82
N ALA A 44 -26.50 -9.93 -7.68
CA ALA A 44 -26.40 -9.70 -9.13
C ALA A 44 -26.23 -8.20 -9.46
N ARG A 45 -27.00 -7.31 -8.81
CA ARG A 45 -26.87 -5.86 -8.99
C ARG A 45 -25.52 -5.34 -8.50
N MET A 46 -25.04 -5.83 -7.37
CA MET A 46 -23.69 -5.46 -6.86
C MET A 46 -22.59 -5.96 -7.78
N ALA A 47 -22.69 -7.18 -8.31
CA ALA A 47 -21.74 -7.72 -9.27
C ALA A 47 -21.73 -6.92 -10.58
N ALA A 48 -22.90 -6.58 -11.13
CA ALA A 48 -23.02 -5.74 -12.31
C ALA A 48 -22.49 -4.32 -12.11
N ARG A 49 -22.75 -3.71 -10.94
CA ARG A 49 -22.17 -2.41 -10.57
C ARG A 49 -20.64 -2.49 -10.49
N LYS A 50 -20.13 -3.52 -9.82
CA LYS A 50 -18.67 -3.75 -9.70
C LYS A 50 -18.02 -3.96 -11.06
N ALA A 51 -18.65 -4.74 -11.96
CA ALA A 51 -18.17 -4.93 -13.33
C ALA A 51 -18.14 -3.61 -14.12
N ARG A 52 -19.17 -2.76 -14.00
CA ARG A 52 -19.19 -1.42 -14.62
C ARG A 52 -18.13 -0.50 -14.03
N ASP A 53 -17.94 -0.54 -12.71
CA ASP A 53 -16.93 0.28 -12.04
C ASP A 53 -15.52 -0.17 -12.41
N VAL A 54 -15.30 -1.48 -12.60
CA VAL A 54 -14.03 -2.03 -13.12
C VAL A 54 -13.80 -1.62 -14.57
N ALA A 55 -14.83 -1.74 -15.43
CA ALA A 55 -14.74 -1.31 -16.82
C ALA A 55 -14.50 0.21 -16.96
N ARG A 56 -15.15 1.03 -16.12
CA ARG A 56 -14.86 2.48 -16.05
C ARG A 56 -13.47 2.79 -15.51
N LYS A 57 -13.00 2.03 -14.52
CA LYS A 57 -11.64 2.21 -13.98
C LYS A 57 -10.58 1.80 -14.98
N SER A 58 -10.76 0.73 -15.75
CA SER A 58 -9.80 0.32 -16.78
C SER A 58 -9.61 1.38 -17.89
N THR A 59 -10.64 2.16 -18.18
CA THR A 59 -10.55 3.32 -19.09
C THR A 59 -9.96 4.57 -18.44
N LEU A 60 -10.02 4.69 -17.09
CA LEU A 60 -9.44 5.79 -16.33
C LEU A 60 -7.98 5.49 -15.90
N GLU A 61 -7.60 4.21 -15.79
CA GLU A 61 -6.24 3.78 -15.39
C GLU A 61 -5.16 4.13 -16.43
N THR A 62 -5.54 4.40 -17.68
CA THR A 62 -4.62 4.91 -18.69
C THR A 62 -4.21 6.38 -18.46
N ASN A 63 -4.88 7.11 -17.54
CA ASN A 63 -4.61 8.52 -17.23
C ASN A 63 -4.60 8.83 -15.74
N MET A 64 -4.28 7.87 -14.85
CA MET A 64 -4.13 8.16 -13.44
C MET A 64 -2.91 9.05 -13.24
N ALA A 65 -3.14 10.29 -12.80
CA ALA A 65 -2.07 11.17 -12.34
C ALA A 65 -1.23 10.45 -11.27
N LEU A 66 0.09 10.52 -11.41
CA LEU A 66 1.02 9.93 -10.43
C LEU A 66 0.71 10.44 -9.02
N PRO A 67 0.95 9.62 -7.97
CA PRO A 67 0.70 10.05 -6.61
C PRO A 67 1.43 11.35 -6.31
N GLY A 68 0.75 12.36 -5.76
CA GLY A 68 1.36 13.67 -5.48
C GLY A 68 2.55 13.62 -4.50
N LYS A 69 2.66 12.52 -3.74
CA LYS A 69 3.81 12.26 -2.85
C LYS A 69 5.01 11.60 -3.54
N LEU A 70 4.83 11.05 -4.76
CA LEU A 70 5.91 10.44 -5.53
C LEU A 70 6.84 11.55 -6.05
N ALA A 71 8.13 11.44 -5.72
CA ALA A 71 9.18 12.20 -6.39
C ALA A 71 9.76 11.32 -7.50
N ASP A 72 9.23 11.45 -8.70
CA ASP A 72 9.59 10.62 -9.85
C ASP A 72 10.98 10.96 -10.40
N CYS A 73 11.56 10.04 -11.17
CA CYS A 73 12.79 10.23 -11.93
C CYS A 73 12.49 10.71 -13.36
N SER A 74 13.48 11.27 -14.02
CA SER A 74 13.30 11.89 -15.34
C SER A 74 13.76 11.02 -16.52
N ASP A 75 14.52 9.92 -16.29
CA ASP A 75 14.93 9.01 -17.34
C ASP A 75 13.72 8.26 -17.90
N PRO A 76 13.46 8.29 -19.21
CA PRO A 76 12.35 7.59 -19.84
C PRO A 76 12.56 6.08 -19.93
N ASN A 77 13.79 5.57 -19.75
CA ASN A 77 14.08 4.14 -19.82
C ASN A 77 13.93 3.47 -18.44
N PRO A 78 12.90 2.62 -18.25
CA PRO A 78 12.67 1.93 -16.97
C PRO A 78 13.88 1.13 -16.46
N LYS A 79 14.71 0.59 -17.35
CA LYS A 79 15.89 -0.21 -17.01
C LYS A 79 16.96 0.58 -16.26
N ASN A 80 16.97 1.90 -16.41
CA ASN A 80 17.90 2.79 -15.70
C ASN A 80 17.30 3.31 -14.39
N CYS A 81 16.00 3.09 -14.16
CA CYS A 81 15.26 3.70 -13.08
C CYS A 81 15.08 2.75 -11.90
N GLU A 82 15.17 3.31 -10.72
CA GLU A 82 14.87 2.61 -9.47
C GLU A 82 13.97 3.45 -8.57
N ILE A 83 13.08 2.79 -7.83
CA ILE A 83 12.19 3.46 -6.89
C ILE A 83 12.49 3.02 -5.46
N TYR A 84 12.69 3.98 -4.57
CA TYR A 84 12.86 3.77 -3.14
C TYR A 84 11.53 4.00 -2.43
N ILE A 85 11.04 2.98 -1.74
CA ILE A 85 9.88 3.06 -0.87
C ILE A 85 10.40 3.31 0.53
N VAL A 86 10.14 4.50 1.06
CA VAL A 86 10.70 4.94 2.34
C VAL A 86 9.62 5.12 3.40
N GLU A 87 9.97 4.90 4.65
CA GLU A 87 9.06 5.05 5.77
C GLU A 87 8.93 6.53 6.18
N GLY A 88 7.73 7.06 6.00
CA GLY A 88 7.34 8.40 6.44
C GLY A 88 7.87 9.55 5.60
N ASP A 89 7.31 10.72 5.86
CA ASP A 89 7.64 11.95 5.11
C ASP A 89 9.02 12.49 5.47
N SER A 90 9.52 12.24 6.68
CA SER A 90 10.84 12.70 7.13
C SER A 90 11.96 12.01 6.34
N ALA A 91 11.98 10.67 6.32
CA ALA A 91 12.93 9.91 5.51
C ALA A 91 12.74 10.20 4.02
N GLY A 92 11.49 10.36 3.57
CA GLY A 92 11.17 10.77 2.21
C GLY A 92 11.78 12.13 1.84
N GLY A 93 11.78 13.09 2.74
CA GLY A 93 12.40 14.41 2.55
C GLY A 93 13.92 14.32 2.39
N SER A 94 14.59 13.58 3.28
CA SER A 94 16.04 13.36 3.21
C SER A 94 16.44 12.60 1.94
N ALA A 95 15.72 11.53 1.60
CA ALA A 95 15.96 10.75 0.40
C ALA A 95 15.75 11.56 -0.89
N LYS A 96 14.72 12.42 -0.94
CA LYS A 96 14.47 13.33 -2.08
C LYS A 96 15.61 14.31 -2.31
N THR A 97 16.27 14.73 -1.25
CA THR A 97 17.42 15.66 -1.33
C THR A 97 18.67 14.96 -1.82
N ALA A 98 18.92 13.72 -1.36
CA ALA A 98 20.11 12.95 -1.64
C ALA A 98 20.10 12.21 -2.99
N ARG A 99 18.92 11.96 -3.57
CA ARG A 99 18.76 11.11 -4.76
C ARG A 99 19.34 11.67 -6.05
N SER A 100 19.69 10.80 -6.97
CA SER A 100 19.84 11.15 -8.38
C SER A 100 18.46 11.40 -9.00
N ARG A 101 18.15 12.63 -9.39
CA ARG A 101 16.86 12.97 -10.01
C ARG A 101 16.66 12.30 -11.37
N ALA A 102 17.73 11.92 -12.03
CA ALA A 102 17.65 11.27 -13.33
C ALA A 102 17.06 9.86 -13.21
N THR A 103 17.56 9.05 -12.29
CA THR A 103 17.31 7.60 -12.25
C THR A 103 16.63 7.11 -10.99
N GLN A 104 16.56 7.92 -9.93
CA GLN A 104 16.03 7.52 -8.63
C GLN A 104 14.71 8.21 -8.31
N ALA A 105 13.65 7.42 -8.11
CA ALA A 105 12.35 7.88 -7.63
C ALA A 105 12.19 7.59 -6.13
N ILE A 106 11.47 8.45 -5.41
CA ILE A 106 11.19 8.29 -3.98
C ILE A 106 9.69 8.28 -3.74
N LEU A 107 9.19 7.24 -3.10
CA LEU A 107 7.80 7.10 -2.67
C LEU A 107 7.74 6.96 -1.14
N PRO A 108 7.44 8.04 -0.40
CA PRO A 108 7.22 7.94 1.03
C PRO A 108 5.87 7.28 1.33
N LEU A 109 5.86 6.30 2.24
CA LEU A 109 4.64 5.67 2.76
C LEU A 109 4.40 6.11 4.20
N ARG A 110 3.17 6.45 4.54
CA ARG A 110 2.79 6.92 5.88
C ARG A 110 2.33 5.75 6.73
N GLY A 111 3.19 5.34 7.66
CA GLY A 111 2.89 4.28 8.62
C GLY A 111 2.74 2.88 8.00
N LYS A 112 2.19 1.98 8.77
CA LYS A 112 2.01 0.57 8.37
C LYS A 112 0.93 0.44 7.31
N ILE A 113 1.24 -0.20 6.20
CA ILE A 113 0.23 -0.52 5.18
C ILE A 113 -0.73 -1.60 5.70
N LEU A 114 -1.89 -1.70 5.06
CA LEU A 114 -2.89 -2.69 5.41
C LEU A 114 -2.36 -4.12 5.21
N ASN A 115 -2.57 -5.00 6.20
CA ASN A 115 -2.26 -6.42 6.03
C ASN A 115 -3.24 -7.07 5.05
N VAL A 116 -2.73 -7.40 3.86
CA VAL A 116 -3.53 -7.92 2.74
C VAL A 116 -3.99 -9.37 2.94
N GLU A 117 -3.36 -10.14 3.85
CA GLU A 117 -3.81 -11.48 4.21
C GLU A 117 -5.13 -11.47 4.99
N LYS A 118 -5.34 -10.45 5.81
CA LYS A 118 -6.50 -10.33 6.69
C LYS A 118 -7.61 -9.45 6.11
N ALA A 119 -7.30 -8.65 5.10
CA ALA A 119 -8.21 -7.65 4.57
C ALA A 119 -8.96 -8.14 3.33
N ARG A 120 -10.18 -7.66 3.15
CA ARG A 120 -10.96 -7.88 1.93
C ARG A 120 -10.39 -7.04 0.79
N ILE A 121 -10.52 -7.54 -0.44
CA ILE A 121 -9.96 -6.91 -1.65
C ILE A 121 -10.45 -5.46 -1.87
N ASP A 122 -11.70 -5.18 -1.55
CA ASP A 122 -12.28 -3.84 -1.63
C ASP A 122 -11.53 -2.85 -0.73
N ARG A 123 -11.27 -3.22 0.53
CA ARG A 123 -10.47 -2.40 1.47
C ARG A 123 -9.01 -2.24 1.06
N ILE A 124 -8.43 -3.30 0.49
CA ILE A 124 -7.05 -3.25 -0.01
C ILE A 124 -6.94 -2.19 -1.12
N LEU A 125 -7.89 -2.21 -2.07
CA LEU A 125 -7.94 -1.26 -3.17
C LEU A 125 -8.37 0.17 -2.76
N GLU A 126 -8.93 0.35 -1.59
CA GLU A 126 -9.24 1.68 -1.02
C GLU A 126 -8.07 2.29 -0.26
N ASN A 127 -7.11 1.47 0.18
CA ASN A 127 -5.96 1.96 0.94
C ASN A 127 -5.08 2.89 0.08
N ALA A 128 -4.84 4.10 0.58
CA ALA A 128 -4.11 5.14 -0.15
C ALA A 128 -2.65 4.77 -0.46
N GLU A 129 -1.98 4.05 0.47
CA GLU A 129 -0.59 3.65 0.31
C GLU A 129 -0.45 2.55 -0.75
N ILE A 130 -1.36 1.57 -0.74
CA ILE A 130 -1.41 0.51 -1.75
C ILE A 130 -1.74 1.10 -3.12
N LYS A 131 -2.71 2.02 -3.21
CA LYS A 131 -3.01 2.72 -4.47
C LYS A 131 -1.79 3.47 -5.00
N ALA A 132 -1.07 4.15 -4.12
CA ALA A 132 0.11 4.90 -4.50
C ALA A 132 1.19 3.99 -5.11
N MET A 133 1.42 2.81 -4.53
CA MET A 133 2.36 1.81 -5.08
C MET A 133 1.90 1.28 -6.44
N ILE A 134 0.63 0.86 -6.57
CA ILE A 134 0.07 0.34 -7.83
C ILE A 134 0.22 1.38 -8.94
N THR A 135 -0.13 2.64 -8.66
CA THR A 135 -0.05 3.73 -9.64
C THR A 135 1.40 4.09 -9.98
N ALA A 136 2.31 4.11 -8.98
CA ALA A 136 3.71 4.40 -9.21
C ALA A 136 4.38 3.34 -10.11
N PHE A 137 4.10 2.06 -9.88
CA PHE A 137 4.70 0.98 -10.68
C PHE A 137 4.11 0.89 -12.09
N GLY A 138 2.82 1.17 -12.26
CA GLY A 138 2.14 1.14 -13.55
C GLY A 138 1.80 -0.26 -14.08
N THR A 139 2.12 -1.32 -13.32
CA THR A 139 1.96 -2.72 -13.74
C THR A 139 0.55 -3.28 -13.62
N GLY A 140 -0.34 -2.61 -12.87
CA GLY A 140 -1.58 -3.22 -12.41
C GLY A 140 -1.36 -4.29 -11.33
N ILE A 141 -2.38 -5.09 -11.05
CA ILE A 141 -2.33 -6.15 -10.02
C ILE A 141 -3.09 -7.40 -10.45
N ARG A 142 -2.72 -8.59 -9.92
CA ARG A 142 -3.39 -9.88 -10.17
C ARG A 142 -3.58 -10.16 -11.66
N GLU A 143 -4.82 -10.38 -12.11
CA GLU A 143 -5.18 -10.72 -13.50
C GLU A 143 -4.83 -9.61 -14.51
N ASN A 144 -4.75 -8.36 -14.06
CA ASN A 144 -4.37 -7.21 -14.88
C ASN A 144 -2.88 -6.85 -14.75
N PHE A 145 -2.10 -7.66 -14.04
CA PHE A 145 -0.67 -7.42 -13.86
C PHE A 145 0.08 -7.64 -15.18
N ASN A 146 0.90 -6.68 -15.55
CA ASN A 146 1.80 -6.77 -16.71
C ASN A 146 3.16 -6.19 -16.34
N ILE A 147 4.17 -7.07 -16.29
CA ILE A 147 5.54 -6.71 -15.92
C ILE A 147 6.19 -5.77 -16.95
N GLU A 148 5.83 -5.86 -18.24
CA GLU A 148 6.37 -5.00 -19.29
C GLU A 148 6.03 -3.52 -19.09
N LYS A 149 4.99 -3.22 -18.30
CA LYS A 149 4.60 -1.85 -17.94
C LYS A 149 5.30 -1.32 -16.70
N LEU A 150 6.22 -2.09 -16.13
CA LEU A 150 6.97 -1.66 -14.94
C LEU A 150 7.82 -0.44 -15.27
N ARG A 151 7.63 0.62 -14.47
CA ARG A 151 8.31 1.90 -14.69
C ARG A 151 9.71 1.97 -14.07
N TYR A 152 10.07 1.00 -13.24
CA TYR A 152 11.34 0.97 -12.51
C TYR A 152 11.91 -0.44 -12.52
N ASP A 153 13.16 -0.59 -12.92
CA ASP A 153 13.85 -1.89 -12.92
C ASP A 153 14.02 -2.45 -11.50
N LYS A 154 14.23 -1.56 -10.52
CA LYS A 154 14.40 -1.95 -9.13
C LYS A 154 13.40 -1.24 -8.22
N ILE A 155 12.77 -2.02 -7.36
CA ILE A 155 11.89 -1.56 -6.29
C ILE A 155 12.61 -1.83 -4.97
N ILE A 156 13.08 -0.79 -4.30
CA ILE A 156 13.92 -0.88 -3.12
C ILE A 156 13.09 -0.48 -1.91
N ILE A 157 12.83 -1.43 -1.02
CA ILE A 157 12.19 -1.19 0.28
C ILE A 157 13.27 -0.69 1.24
N MET A 158 13.10 0.53 1.73
CA MET A 158 14.03 1.20 2.61
C MET A 158 13.31 1.64 3.89
N THR A 159 13.27 0.76 4.85
CA THR A 159 12.69 0.97 6.19
C THR A 159 13.78 1.03 7.25
N ASP A 160 13.50 1.65 8.39
CA ASP A 160 14.46 1.72 9.51
C ASP A 160 14.84 0.31 10.02
N ALA A 161 16.02 0.19 10.61
CA ALA A 161 16.53 -1.07 11.16
C ALA A 161 15.94 -1.36 12.56
N ASP A 162 14.65 -1.23 12.70
CA ASP A 162 13.91 -1.50 13.93
C ASP A 162 12.77 -2.51 13.70
N VAL A 163 12.06 -2.85 14.76
CA VAL A 163 10.93 -3.82 14.73
C VAL A 163 9.80 -3.32 13.84
N ASP A 164 9.52 -2.01 13.86
CA ASP A 164 8.46 -1.41 13.06
C ASP A 164 8.79 -1.41 11.58
N GLY A 165 10.03 -1.04 11.23
CA GLY A 165 10.53 -1.09 9.87
C GLY A 165 10.54 -2.52 9.29
N ALA A 166 10.96 -3.51 10.08
CA ALA A 166 10.89 -4.92 9.68
C ALA A 166 9.44 -5.38 9.44
N HIS A 167 8.50 -4.93 10.26
CA HIS A 167 7.08 -5.22 10.09
C HIS A 167 6.52 -4.56 8.81
N ILE A 168 6.87 -3.31 8.53
CA ILE A 168 6.45 -2.61 7.31
C ILE A 168 7.00 -3.32 6.07
N ALA A 169 8.28 -3.69 6.08
CA ALA A 169 8.89 -4.46 4.98
C ALA A 169 8.16 -5.78 4.75
N THR A 170 7.83 -6.53 5.83
CA THR A 170 7.07 -7.78 5.74
C THR A 170 5.67 -7.56 5.12
N LEU A 171 4.96 -6.51 5.50
CA LEU A 171 3.64 -6.20 4.93
C LEU A 171 3.75 -5.86 3.43
N MET A 172 4.77 -5.13 3.02
CA MET A 172 5.02 -4.81 1.61
C MET A 172 5.37 -6.06 0.79
N LEU A 173 6.27 -6.90 1.30
CA LEU A 173 6.62 -8.16 0.65
C LEU A 173 5.40 -9.08 0.53
N THR A 174 4.55 -9.14 1.56
CA THR A 174 3.28 -9.89 1.51
C THR A 174 2.36 -9.35 0.43
N PHE A 175 2.26 -8.03 0.30
CA PHE A 175 1.48 -7.41 -0.77
C PHE A 175 2.03 -7.76 -2.16
N PHE A 176 3.34 -7.66 -2.39
CA PHE A 176 3.96 -8.02 -3.67
C PHE A 176 3.76 -9.49 -3.99
N PHE A 177 4.02 -10.37 -3.03
CA PHE A 177 3.84 -11.81 -3.20
C PHE A 177 2.42 -12.20 -3.62
N ARG A 178 1.41 -11.55 -3.03
CA ARG A 178 0.00 -11.89 -3.28
C ARG A 178 -0.61 -11.21 -4.50
N PHE A 179 -0.13 -10.03 -4.87
CA PHE A 179 -0.76 -9.21 -5.90
C PHE A 179 0.12 -8.96 -7.12
N MET A 180 1.43 -9.10 -6.98
CA MET A 180 2.44 -8.84 -8.01
C MET A 180 3.60 -9.85 -7.94
N PRO A 181 3.33 -11.18 -7.95
CA PRO A 181 4.35 -12.20 -7.66
C PRO A 181 5.53 -12.19 -8.63
N ASP A 182 5.32 -11.76 -9.87
CA ASP A 182 6.37 -11.76 -10.87
C ASP A 182 7.44 -10.69 -10.60
N LEU A 183 7.11 -9.60 -9.86
CA LEU A 183 8.13 -8.65 -9.37
C LEU A 183 9.20 -9.33 -8.52
N ILE A 184 8.79 -10.32 -7.71
CA ILE A 184 9.73 -11.06 -6.85
C ILE A 184 10.45 -12.13 -7.66
N LYS A 185 9.74 -12.88 -8.51
CA LYS A 185 10.31 -13.98 -9.31
C LYS A 185 11.36 -13.48 -10.30
N GLU A 186 11.14 -12.33 -10.91
CA GLU A 186 12.06 -11.72 -11.87
C GLU A 186 13.15 -10.87 -11.22
N GLY A 187 13.15 -10.77 -9.87
CA GLY A 187 14.23 -10.14 -9.13
C GLY A 187 14.20 -8.61 -9.12
N HIS A 188 13.04 -7.99 -9.27
CA HIS A 188 12.89 -6.54 -9.22
C HIS A 188 12.78 -5.96 -7.80
N VAL A 189 12.55 -6.80 -6.77
CA VAL A 189 12.35 -6.34 -5.39
C VAL A 189 13.60 -6.52 -4.55
N TYR A 190 14.03 -5.44 -3.91
CA TYR A 190 15.21 -5.36 -3.06
C TYR A 190 14.86 -4.83 -1.67
N LEU A 191 15.58 -5.31 -0.67
CA LEU A 191 15.56 -4.76 0.68
C LEU A 191 16.86 -3.99 0.90
N ALA A 192 16.74 -2.70 1.18
CA ALA A 192 17.88 -1.92 1.61
C ALA A 192 18.27 -2.34 3.04
N GLN A 193 19.53 -2.60 3.24
CA GLN A 193 20.09 -2.88 4.57
C GLN A 193 20.84 -1.64 5.05
N PRO A 194 20.25 -0.86 6.00
CA PRO A 194 20.99 0.25 6.59
C PRO A 194 22.11 -0.29 7.47
N PRO A 195 23.21 0.47 7.64
CA PRO A 195 24.17 0.18 8.70
C PRO A 195 23.43 0.24 10.06
N LEU A 196 23.77 -0.66 10.97
CA LEU A 196 23.19 -0.67 12.32
C LEU A 196 23.76 0.43 13.20
N TYR A 197 25.05 0.72 13.01
CA TYR A 197 25.81 1.66 13.84
C TYR A 197 26.59 2.67 13.01
N LYS A 198 26.61 3.90 13.52
CA LYS A 198 27.50 4.96 13.10
C LYS A 198 28.48 5.25 14.23
N LEU A 199 29.77 5.17 13.94
CA LEU A 199 30.85 5.51 14.86
C LEU A 199 31.52 6.79 14.38
N GLU A 200 31.63 7.77 15.26
CA GLU A 200 32.35 9.02 15.01
C GLU A 200 33.52 9.18 15.97
N LYS A 201 34.72 9.42 15.44
CA LYS A 201 35.92 9.76 16.21
C LYS A 201 36.77 10.72 15.42
N ASN A 202 37.23 11.83 16.05
CA ASN A 202 38.15 12.80 15.45
C ASN A 202 37.72 13.29 14.05
N LYS A 203 36.41 13.59 13.84
CA LYS A 203 35.84 14.01 12.56
C LYS A 203 35.85 12.94 11.45
N LYS A 204 36.23 11.70 11.76
CA LYS A 204 36.05 10.55 10.87
C LYS A 204 34.82 9.78 11.27
N THR A 205 34.12 9.24 10.28
CA THR A 205 32.90 8.45 10.45
C THR A 205 33.11 7.08 9.86
N TRP A 206 32.67 6.05 10.60
CA TRP A 206 32.61 4.66 10.16
C TRP A 206 31.18 4.16 10.33
N TYR A 207 30.79 3.20 9.52
CA TYR A 207 29.50 2.53 9.61
C TYR A 207 29.73 1.03 9.79
N ALA A 208 28.93 0.40 10.67
CA ALA A 208 28.95 -1.03 10.89
C ALA A 208 27.57 -1.63 10.62
N TYR A 209 27.55 -2.75 9.91
CA TYR A 209 26.33 -3.46 9.51
C TYR A 209 26.01 -4.65 10.42
N SER A 210 26.94 -4.99 11.34
CA SER A 210 26.76 -6.02 12.36
C SER A 210 27.51 -5.64 13.65
N ASP A 211 27.20 -6.35 14.74
CA ASP A 211 27.91 -6.21 16.01
C ASP A 211 29.39 -6.64 15.89
N GLU A 212 29.65 -7.64 15.05
CA GLU A 212 31.01 -8.14 14.78
C GLU A 212 31.84 -7.07 14.07
N GLU A 213 31.29 -6.47 13.00
CA GLU A 213 31.94 -5.40 12.26
C GLU A 213 32.18 -4.16 13.14
N LEU A 214 31.22 -3.84 14.03
CA LEU A 214 31.42 -2.78 15.02
C LEU A 214 32.58 -3.08 15.95
N ALA A 215 32.70 -4.34 16.43
CA ALA A 215 33.78 -4.75 17.28
C ALA A 215 35.15 -4.65 16.57
N ASP A 216 35.23 -5.03 15.30
CA ASP A 216 36.43 -4.93 14.48
C ASP A 216 36.86 -3.47 14.28
N ILE A 217 35.91 -2.59 13.93
CA ILE A 217 36.15 -1.15 13.81
C ILE A 217 36.65 -0.57 15.15
N LEU A 218 36.03 -0.97 16.27
CA LEU A 218 36.45 -0.51 17.61
C LEU A 218 37.88 -1.00 17.98
N ASN A 219 38.24 -2.19 17.53
CA ASN A 219 39.59 -2.72 17.76
C ASN A 219 40.64 -1.96 16.93
N GLU A 220 40.29 -1.56 15.70
CA GLU A 220 41.19 -0.78 14.82
C GLU A 220 41.30 0.69 15.28
N VAL A 221 40.16 1.32 15.61
CA VAL A 221 40.09 2.75 15.96
C VAL A 221 40.49 3.03 17.42
N GLY A 222 40.47 2.00 18.27
CA GLY A 222 40.71 2.07 19.72
C GLY A 222 39.44 2.40 20.50
N ARG A 223 39.25 1.72 21.65
CA ARG A 223 38.10 1.92 22.55
C ARG A 223 38.37 3.08 23.50
N ASP A 224 38.09 4.31 23.07
CA ASP A 224 38.25 5.51 23.85
C ASP A 224 36.92 6.12 24.26
N GLN A 225 36.88 6.91 25.35
CA GLN A 225 35.69 7.69 25.77
C GLN A 225 35.22 8.72 24.73
N ASN A 226 36.02 9.02 23.72
CA ASN A 226 35.72 9.96 22.63
C ASN A 226 34.95 9.30 21.47
N ASN A 227 34.68 8.00 21.54
CA ASN A 227 33.91 7.29 20.51
C ASN A 227 32.42 7.57 20.70
N LYS A 228 31.79 8.24 19.72
CA LYS A 228 30.34 8.40 19.68
C LYS A 228 29.75 7.29 18.81
N ILE A 229 29.15 6.28 19.46
CA ILE A 229 28.43 5.20 18.78
C ILE A 229 26.95 5.56 18.81
N GLN A 230 26.30 5.56 17.65
CA GLN A 230 24.88 5.85 17.52
C GLN A 230 24.21 4.77 16.65
N PRO A 231 23.00 4.31 17.00
CA PRO A 231 22.18 3.52 16.08
C PRO A 231 21.85 4.39 14.86
N VAL A 232 21.80 3.77 13.69
CA VAL A 232 21.50 4.47 12.44
C VAL A 232 20.04 4.32 12.09
N SER A 233 19.37 5.44 11.82
CA SER A 233 18.08 5.50 11.16
C SER A 233 18.24 6.26 9.84
N TYR A 234 17.47 5.89 8.82
CA TYR A 234 17.48 6.60 7.54
C TYR A 234 17.11 8.08 7.66
N THR A 235 16.39 8.46 8.71
CA THR A 235 16.09 9.87 8.99
C THR A 235 17.33 10.71 9.34
N HIS A 236 18.41 10.06 9.76
CA HIS A 236 19.66 10.70 10.18
C HIS A 236 20.79 10.57 9.15
N LEU A 237 20.58 9.78 8.08
CA LEU A 237 21.53 9.74 6.95
C LEU A 237 21.41 11.05 6.17
N ARG A 238 22.15 12.06 6.60
CA ARG A 238 22.43 13.23 5.76
C ARG A 238 23.51 12.83 4.77
N ALA A 239 23.20 13.02 3.50
CA ALA A 239 24.18 12.94 2.42
C ALA A 239 25.30 13.95 2.64
#